data_796718a4aa9ba38320f61570fdf754b4
#
_entry.id   796718a4aa9ba38320f61570fdf754b4
#
_cell.length_a   1.000
_cell.length_b   1.000
_cell.length_c   1.000
_cell.angle_alpha   90.00
_cell.angle_beta   90.00
_cell.angle_gamma   90.00
#
_symmetry.space_group_name_H-M   'P 1'
#
loop_
_entity.id
_entity.type
_entity.pdbx_description
1 polymer ?
#
loop_
_entity_poly.entity_id
_entity_poly.type
_entity_poly.pdbx_seq_one_letter_code
_entity_poly.pdbx_strand_id
1 'polypeptide(L)' 'MNPLNDNREQIVKLYSATVWQIALARTRKEDAAEEVYQEVFLRLFRKERTFREEEHRKAWLIRTTLNC' A
#
# COMPACT_ATOMS: atom_id res chain seq x y z
N MET A 1 -7.09 -12.34 19.74
CA MET A 1 -6.30 -11.69 18.67
C MET A 1 -7.18 -11.51 17.44
N ASN A 2 -7.11 -10.36 16.83
CA ASN A 2 -7.94 -10.05 15.68
C ASN A 2 -7.19 -10.39 14.38
N PRO A 3 -7.64 -11.42 13.64
CA PRO A 3 -6.95 -11.82 12.42
C PRO A 3 -6.85 -10.71 11.38
N LEU A 4 -7.85 -9.82 11.33
CA LEU A 4 -7.82 -8.71 10.38
C LEU A 4 -6.68 -7.74 10.68
N ASN A 5 -6.45 -7.47 11.97
CA ASN A 5 -5.36 -6.58 12.35
C ASN A 5 -4.00 -7.22 12.03
N ASP A 6 -3.88 -8.52 12.30
CA ASP A 6 -2.65 -9.24 11.99
C ASP A 6 -2.36 -9.20 10.49
N ASN A 7 -3.41 -9.39 9.67
CA ASN A 7 -3.26 -9.34 8.23
C ASN A 7 -2.83 -7.95 7.76
N ARG A 8 -3.42 -6.90 8.33
CA ARG A 8 -3.06 -5.54 7.96
C ARG A 8 -1.62 -5.22 8.32
N GLU A 9 -1.19 -5.63 9.51
CA GLU A 9 0.20 -5.43 9.90
C GLU A 9 1.14 -6.15 8.97
N GLN A 10 0.84 -7.39 8.61
CA GLN A 10 1.69 -8.16 7.72
C GLN A 10 1.75 -7.54 6.33
N ILE A 11 0.61 -7.06 5.83
CA ILE A 11 0.56 -6.43 4.53
C ILE A 11 1.42 -5.17 4.52
N VAL A 12 1.31 -4.35 5.55
CA VAL A 12 2.12 -3.14 5.64
C VAL A 12 3.60 -3.50 5.73
N LYS A 13 3.95 -4.49 6.54
CA LYS A 13 5.36 -4.90 6.66
C LYS A 13 5.92 -5.40 5.33
N LEU A 14 5.12 -6.15 4.58
CA LEU A 14 5.57 -6.67 3.30
C LEU A 14 5.78 -5.61 2.24
N TYR A 15 4.90 -4.62 2.20
CA TYR A 15 4.84 -3.71 1.07
C TYR A 15 5.19 -2.26 1.38
N SER A 16 5.44 -1.93 2.65
CA SER A 16 5.69 -0.54 3.01
C SER A 16 6.89 0.05 2.27
N ALA A 17 7.99 -0.69 2.19
CA ALA A 17 9.17 -0.20 1.51
C ALA A 17 8.91 -0.02 0.01
N THR A 18 8.21 -0.96 -0.61
CA THR A 18 7.90 -0.89 -2.03
C THR A 18 7.02 0.33 -2.33
N VAL A 19 5.96 0.51 -1.56
CA VAL A 19 5.05 1.64 -1.76
C VAL A 19 5.78 2.95 -1.49
N TRP A 20 6.57 3.01 -0.43
CA TRP A 20 7.33 4.21 -0.10
C TRP A 20 8.31 4.59 -1.21
N GLN A 21 9.06 3.62 -1.72
CA GLN A 21 10.03 3.88 -2.77
C GLN A 21 9.38 4.41 -4.04
N ILE A 22 8.25 3.82 -4.42
CA ILE A 22 7.52 4.29 -5.61
C ILE A 22 6.97 5.69 -5.36
N ALA A 23 6.37 5.91 -4.21
CA ALA A 23 5.81 7.21 -3.87
C ALA A 23 6.90 8.30 -3.88
N LEU A 24 8.04 7.99 -3.29
CA LEU A 24 9.15 8.94 -3.24
C LEU A 24 9.71 9.22 -4.62
N ALA A 25 9.88 8.19 -5.44
CA ALA A 25 10.37 8.34 -6.80
C ALA A 25 9.44 9.21 -7.64
N ARG A 26 8.12 9.08 -7.41
CA ARG A 26 7.13 9.85 -8.16
C ARG A 26 7.04 11.30 -7.73
N THR A 27 7.08 11.53 -6.43
CA THR A 27 6.86 12.87 -5.88
C THR A 27 8.15 13.63 -5.65
N ARG A 28 9.23 12.91 -5.37
CA ARG A 28 10.56 13.47 -5.06
C ARG A 28 10.57 14.38 -3.83
N LYS A 29 9.54 14.28 -2.99
CA LYS A 29 9.43 15.03 -1.75
C LYS A 29 8.89 14.11 -0.68
N GLU A 30 9.52 14.11 0.50
CA GLU A 30 9.13 13.20 1.56
C GLU A 30 7.70 13.41 2.03
N ASP A 31 7.29 14.68 2.20
CA ASP A 31 5.94 14.96 2.67
C ASP A 31 4.88 14.53 1.65
N ALA A 32 5.13 14.77 0.36
CA ALA A 32 4.23 14.33 -0.68
C ALA A 32 4.19 12.81 -0.78
N ALA A 33 5.37 12.17 -0.65
CA ALA A 33 5.44 10.71 -0.66
C ALA A 33 4.65 10.11 0.50
N GLU A 34 4.72 10.73 1.66
CA GLU A 34 3.98 10.27 2.83
C GLU A 34 2.47 10.33 2.59
N GLU A 35 1.99 11.39 1.96
CA GLU A 35 0.58 11.50 1.62
C GLU A 35 0.14 10.40 0.66
N VAL A 36 0.94 10.12 -0.35
CA VAL A 36 0.65 9.04 -1.31
C VAL A 36 0.65 7.69 -0.58
N TYR A 37 1.66 7.45 0.25
CA TYR A 37 1.78 6.23 1.02
C TYR A 37 0.53 5.98 1.87
N GLN A 38 0.11 6.99 2.62
CA GLN A 38 -1.07 6.87 3.46
C GLN A 38 -2.32 6.62 2.65
N GLU A 39 -2.48 7.35 1.56
CA GLU A 39 -3.67 7.20 0.72
C GLU A 39 -3.77 5.80 0.12
N VAL A 40 -2.65 5.24 -0.33
CA VAL A 40 -2.64 3.91 -0.93
C VAL A 40 -3.10 2.86 0.07
N PHE A 41 -2.56 2.89 1.29
CA PHE A 41 -2.95 1.91 2.30
C PHE A 41 -4.35 2.15 2.81
N LEU A 42 -4.80 3.40 2.91
CA LEU A 42 -6.18 3.70 3.28
C LEU A 42 -7.15 3.13 2.25
N ARG A 43 -6.84 3.26 0.96
CA ARG A 43 -7.69 2.70 -0.09
C ARG A 43 -7.74 1.19 0.00
N LEU A 44 -6.60 0.56 0.24
CA LEU A 44 -6.53 -0.89 0.36
C LEU A 44 -7.45 -1.38 1.49
N PHE A 45 -7.33 -0.77 2.66
CA PHE A 45 -8.06 -1.25 3.85
C PHE A 45 -9.51 -0.79 3.85
N ARG A 46 -9.82 0.34 3.24
CA ARG A 46 -11.18 0.85 3.17
C ARG A 46 -12.07 0.00 2.27
N LYS A 47 -11.51 -0.50 1.19
CA LYS A 47 -12.28 -1.29 0.23
C LYS A 47 -12.50 -2.73 0.66
N GLU A 48 -11.78 -3.18 1.68
CA GLU A 48 -11.86 -4.57 2.14
C GLU A 48 -11.73 -5.55 1.00
N ARG A 49 -10.85 -5.20 0.07
CA ARG A 49 -10.70 -5.99 -1.14
C ARG A 49 -10.05 -7.33 -0.82
N THR A 50 -10.65 -8.39 -1.36
CA THR A 50 -10.08 -9.73 -1.26
C THR A 50 -9.30 -10.02 -2.53
N PHE A 51 -8.05 -10.41 -2.37
CA PHE A 51 -7.21 -10.80 -3.49
C PHE A 51 -7.02 -12.31 -3.47
N ARG A 52 -7.12 -12.94 -4.63
CA ARG A 52 -6.92 -14.38 -4.72
C ARG A 52 -5.50 -14.77 -4.42
N GLU A 53 -4.57 -13.96 -4.88
CA GLU A 53 -3.15 -14.24 -4.74
C GLU A 53 -2.42 -12.99 -4.30
N GLU A 54 -1.29 -13.22 -3.64
CA GLU A 54 -0.46 -12.12 -3.17
C GLU A 54 0.07 -11.28 -4.33
N GLU A 55 0.30 -11.91 -5.48
CA GLU A 55 0.72 -11.19 -6.68
C GLU A 55 -0.29 -10.15 -7.13
N HIS A 56 -1.57 -10.47 -7.00
CA HIS A 56 -2.63 -9.52 -7.36
C HIS A 56 -2.63 -8.32 -6.43
N ARG A 57 -2.43 -8.56 -5.14
CA ARG A 57 -2.36 -7.47 -4.17
C ARG A 57 -1.16 -6.58 -4.46
N LYS A 58 -0.01 -7.18 -4.73
CA LYS A 58 1.20 -6.43 -5.05
C LYS A 58 1.00 -5.57 -6.29
N ALA A 59 0.44 -6.17 -7.35
CA ALA A 59 0.18 -5.45 -8.60
C ALA A 59 -0.78 -4.28 -8.36
N TRP A 60 -1.81 -4.50 -7.56
CA TRP A 60 -2.77 -3.45 -7.24
C TRP A 60 -2.11 -2.30 -6.49
N LEU A 61 -1.26 -2.63 -5.51
CA LEU A 61 -0.55 -1.62 -4.73
C LEU A 61 0.39 -0.80 -5.61
N ILE A 62 1.14 -1.45 -6.47
CA ILE A 62 2.06 -0.76 -7.36
C ILE A 62 1.29 0.17 -8.30
N ARG A 63 0.25 -0.35 -8.93
CA ARG A 63 -0.56 0.44 -9.86
C ARG A 63 -1.21 1.62 -9.17
N THR A 64 -1.77 1.39 -7.98
CA THR A 64 -2.45 2.45 -7.23
C THR A 64 -1.45 3.53 -6.82
N THR A 65 -0.26 3.13 -6.39
CA THR A 65 0.78 4.08 -6.00
C THR A 65 1.22 4.91 -7.20
N LEU A 66 1.38 4.27 -8.35
CA LEU A 66 1.77 4.98 -9.56
C LEU A 66 0.71 5.96 -10.04
N ASN A 67 -0.55 5.69 -9.76
CA ASN A 67 -1.66 6.53 -10.19
C ASN A 67 -2.05 7.61 -9.20
N CYS A 68 -1.49 7.59 -8.01
CA CYS A 68 -1.81 8.60 -6.99
C CYS A 68 -1.08 9.93 -7.21
#